data_8978e7920cc0253c4315dbd612ae2624
#
_entry.id   8978e7920cc0253c4315dbd612ae2624
#
_cell.length_a   1.000
_cell.length_b   1.000
_cell.length_c   1.000
_cell.angle_alpha   90.00
_cell.angle_beta   90.00
_cell.angle_gamma   90.00
#
_symmetry.space_group_name_H-M   'P 1'
#
loop_
_entity.id
_entity.type
_entity.pdbx_description
1 polymer ?
#
loop_
_entity_poly.entity_id
_entity_poly.type
_entity_poly.pdbx_seq_one_letter_code
_entity_poly.pdbx_strand_id
1 'polypeptide(L)'
;MREGKISVRVLLINPPYPIVESLTMPLGLLYLAARLEQAGCGVHLEDLQLCRSPLTRLEGALHQHKPAVAGITSFSLNLSVASKILQKVKRLSPDTITVWGGPHVSFNDQDILRGHPWVDVIVRGEGEETLVEVVDRVRQGKSLDGVLGITWRGIDGNLQANPSRPFREDLDQLPRPAWHLLKLSQYRAFGDGASLMTSRGCPHRCVFCVGRKMIGAKGRFRKAEAVVDEMEALARLGFHRIRIEDDLFTFRRERALAICKEIDRRGLAIRWRAYSRVDTIDAELLEWMKRTGCERLLYGAESGSPGILKKIRKGITPEQTRRAVEMTREAGIGVLASFVLGLPGETPQTLHQTLEFAESLRVPYTLNLLTPYVGTEIREKAEEWGIQILSDEWSQYGQGEPLTSTPTVTPWHLSRAVGKYRKGLRKYLEDLLEKERQGTLTEKNSEALEQNRHWAFLRRLIAEEILERYGGVSPESGMDKLEELGKSLAPWLGMAEEEAEKHLESHVREGHITLVPGAGGSLRWSWAESEIPYRRARRERRAKNWNGGMME
;
A
#
# COMPACT_ATOMS: atom_id res chain seq x y z
N MET A 1 -34.82 18.07 23.67
CA MET A 1 -33.59 17.50 24.20
C MET A 1 -33.37 16.15 23.50
N ARG A 2 -32.46 16.05 22.53
CA ARG A 2 -32.11 14.75 21.93
C ARG A 2 -31.17 14.09 22.92
N GLU A 3 -31.63 12.98 23.53
CA GLU A 3 -30.77 12.12 24.34
C GLU A 3 -29.50 11.83 23.55
N GLY A 4 -28.36 12.16 24.14
CA GLY A 4 -27.04 11.91 23.53
C GLY A 4 -26.86 10.40 23.39
N LYS A 5 -27.15 9.85 22.19
CA LYS A 5 -26.79 8.48 21.86
C LYS A 5 -25.26 8.36 22.03
N ILE A 6 -24.86 7.59 23.04
CA ILE A 6 -23.44 7.25 23.24
C ILE A 6 -22.95 6.64 21.93
N SER A 7 -22.07 7.36 21.22
CA SER A 7 -21.48 6.90 19.98
C SER A 7 -20.61 5.67 20.30
N VAL A 8 -20.88 4.53 19.64
CA VAL A 8 -20.02 3.34 19.77
C VAL A 8 -18.63 3.68 19.24
N ARG A 9 -17.61 3.42 20.05
CA ARG A 9 -16.22 3.66 19.66
C ARG A 9 -15.63 2.43 19.02
N VAL A 10 -15.00 2.62 17.85
CA VAL A 10 -14.35 1.58 17.07
C VAL A 10 -12.88 1.96 16.89
N LEU A 11 -11.98 1.03 17.20
CA LEU A 11 -10.55 1.14 16.91
C LEU A 11 -10.24 0.30 15.67
N LEU A 12 -9.78 0.93 14.61
CA LEU A 12 -9.22 0.24 13.43
C LEU A 12 -7.71 0.24 13.51
N ILE A 13 -7.10 -0.88 13.15
CA ILE A 13 -5.66 -1.10 13.31
C ILE A 13 -5.05 -1.52 11.97
N ASN A 14 -4.07 -0.76 11.50
CA ASN A 14 -3.19 -1.15 10.41
C ASN A 14 -1.90 -1.73 11.02
N PRO A 15 -1.68 -3.05 10.95
CA PRO A 15 -0.53 -3.67 11.60
C PRO A 15 0.77 -3.39 10.85
N PRO A 16 1.94 -3.49 11.51
CA PRO A 16 3.23 -3.42 10.85
C PRO A 16 3.38 -4.45 9.74
N TYR A 17 4.13 -4.08 8.70
CA TYR A 17 4.60 -5.00 7.67
C TYR A 17 6.05 -5.38 7.97
N PRO A 18 6.46 -6.66 7.78
CA PRO A 18 7.83 -7.08 8.03
C PRO A 18 8.83 -6.47 7.05
N ILE A 19 8.37 -6.08 5.86
CA ILE A 19 9.17 -5.41 4.84
C ILE A 19 8.43 -4.13 4.44
N VAL A 20 9.00 -2.99 4.79
CA VAL A 20 8.44 -1.69 4.44
C VAL A 20 9.36 -1.01 3.43
N GLU A 21 9.01 -1.12 2.16
CA GLU A 21 9.69 -0.40 1.07
C GLU A 21 9.08 0.99 0.88
N SER A 22 7.79 1.17 1.19
CA SER A 22 7.07 2.43 1.05
C SER A 22 5.99 2.58 2.11
N LEU A 23 5.68 3.82 2.50
CA LEU A 23 4.56 4.13 3.38
C LEU A 23 3.28 4.23 2.53
N THR A 24 2.45 3.19 2.59
CA THR A 24 1.21 3.10 1.80
C THR A 24 -0.01 3.36 2.67
N MET A 25 -0.89 4.26 2.23
CA MET A 25 -2.15 4.52 2.94
C MET A 25 -2.99 3.24 3.03
N PRO A 26 -3.52 2.89 4.21
CA PRO A 26 -4.35 1.71 4.40
C PRO A 26 -5.78 1.94 3.85
N LEU A 27 -5.90 2.05 2.53
CA LEU A 27 -7.10 2.50 1.83
C LEU A 27 -8.37 1.72 2.23
N GLY A 28 -8.26 0.40 2.40
CA GLY A 28 -9.37 -0.43 2.87
C GLY A 28 -9.87 -0.01 4.25
N LEU A 29 -8.98 0.23 5.22
CA LEU A 29 -9.36 0.71 6.55
C LEU A 29 -9.96 2.12 6.51
N LEU A 30 -9.49 2.99 5.61
CA LEU A 30 -10.03 4.33 5.45
C LEU A 30 -11.47 4.32 4.89
N TYR A 31 -11.80 3.39 3.97
CA TYR A 31 -13.18 3.18 3.53
C TYR A 31 -14.07 2.63 4.64
N LEU A 32 -13.56 1.66 5.42
CA LEU A 32 -14.28 1.12 6.60
C LEU A 32 -14.55 2.23 7.61
N ALA A 33 -13.54 3.04 7.93
CA ALA A 33 -13.67 4.18 8.84
C ALA A 33 -14.74 5.15 8.38
N ALA A 34 -14.70 5.59 7.12
CA ALA A 34 -15.67 6.51 6.56
C ALA A 34 -17.11 5.96 6.60
N ARG A 35 -17.30 4.65 6.35
CA ARG A 35 -18.62 4.01 6.46
C ARG A 35 -19.12 3.95 7.91
N LEU A 36 -18.24 3.64 8.86
CA LEU A 36 -18.56 3.65 10.29
C LEU A 36 -18.92 5.05 10.79
N GLU A 37 -18.18 6.09 10.37
CA GLU A 37 -18.50 7.48 10.70
C GLU A 37 -19.87 7.90 10.15
N GLN A 38 -20.20 7.53 8.91
CA GLN A 38 -21.55 7.73 8.34
C GLN A 38 -22.64 7.02 9.14
N ALA A 39 -22.33 5.87 9.77
CA ALA A 39 -23.25 5.15 10.67
C ALA A 39 -23.30 5.74 12.08
N GLY A 40 -22.61 6.85 12.36
CA GLY A 40 -22.61 7.55 13.64
C GLY A 40 -21.70 6.93 14.69
N CYS A 41 -20.69 6.15 14.28
CA CYS A 41 -19.66 5.61 15.18
C CYS A 41 -18.53 6.62 15.40
N GLY A 42 -17.94 6.62 16.59
CA GLY A 42 -16.67 7.28 16.86
C GLY A 42 -15.52 6.35 16.42
N VAL A 43 -14.80 6.73 15.39
CA VAL A 43 -13.73 5.90 14.83
C VAL A 43 -12.35 6.46 15.18
N HIS A 44 -11.45 5.59 15.59
CA HIS A 44 -10.03 5.90 15.72
C HIS A 44 -9.24 4.91 14.86
N LEU A 45 -8.18 5.37 14.21
CA LEU A 45 -7.30 4.55 13.38
C LEU A 45 -5.88 4.59 13.93
N GLU A 46 -5.37 3.43 14.35
CA GLU A 46 -3.96 3.24 14.66
C GLU A 46 -3.22 2.69 13.45
N ASP A 47 -2.44 3.55 12.82
CA ASP A 47 -1.52 3.14 11.78
C ASP A 47 -0.16 2.78 12.38
N LEU A 48 0.09 1.48 12.48
CA LEU A 48 1.31 0.91 13.06
C LEU A 48 2.33 0.50 12.00
N GLN A 49 2.14 0.85 10.74
CA GLN A 49 2.94 0.38 9.60
C GLN A 49 4.43 0.66 9.77
N LEU A 50 4.80 1.81 10.30
CA LEU A 50 6.17 2.21 10.59
C LEU A 50 6.43 2.40 12.09
N CYS A 51 5.65 1.79 12.96
CA CYS A 51 5.79 1.95 14.40
C CYS A 51 6.80 0.97 14.99
N ARG A 52 7.84 1.47 15.68
CA ARG A 52 8.85 0.63 16.35
C ARG A 52 8.28 -0.17 17.53
N SER A 53 7.34 0.42 18.26
CA SER A 53 6.76 -0.16 19.47
C SER A 53 5.23 -0.33 19.35
N PRO A 54 4.74 -1.16 18.39
CA PRO A 54 3.33 -1.21 18.06
C PRO A 54 2.45 -1.64 19.23
N LEU A 55 2.93 -2.52 20.11
CA LEU A 55 2.16 -2.98 21.26
C LEU A 55 2.02 -1.92 22.38
N THR A 56 3.02 -1.08 22.57
CA THR A 56 2.95 0.04 23.54
C THR A 56 1.98 1.13 23.03
N ARG A 57 2.07 1.45 21.76
CA ARG A 57 1.19 2.44 21.14
C ARG A 57 -0.27 1.99 21.15
N LEU A 58 -0.52 0.71 20.84
CA LEU A 58 -1.83 0.08 20.96
C LEU A 58 -2.40 0.19 22.37
N GLU A 59 -1.58 -0.05 23.40
CA GLU A 59 -1.99 0.06 24.81
C GLU A 59 -2.46 1.46 25.15
N GLY A 60 -1.73 2.49 24.73
CA GLY A 60 -2.16 3.89 24.87
C GLY A 60 -3.50 4.16 24.18
N ALA A 61 -3.68 3.69 22.95
CA ALA A 61 -4.91 3.85 22.20
C ALA A 61 -6.11 3.16 22.87
N LEU A 62 -5.94 1.94 23.41
CA LEU A 62 -6.98 1.22 24.14
C LEU A 62 -7.41 1.96 25.41
N HIS A 63 -6.46 2.47 26.19
CA HIS A 63 -6.75 3.26 27.39
C HIS A 63 -7.50 4.56 27.09
N GLN A 64 -7.06 5.27 26.04
CA GLN A 64 -7.64 6.54 25.65
C GLN A 64 -9.03 6.39 25.04
N HIS A 65 -9.21 5.44 24.12
CA HIS A 65 -10.43 5.35 23.33
C HIS A 65 -11.45 4.35 23.87
N LYS A 66 -11.05 3.37 24.68
CA LYS A 66 -11.92 2.31 25.25
C LYS A 66 -12.92 1.79 24.22
N PRO A 67 -12.47 1.19 23.12
CA PRO A 67 -13.34 0.80 22.01
C PRO A 67 -14.23 -0.38 22.38
N ALA A 68 -15.49 -0.37 21.92
CA ALA A 68 -16.38 -1.53 21.99
C ALA A 68 -15.98 -2.61 20.93
N VAL A 69 -15.41 -2.17 19.80
CA VAL A 69 -14.96 -3.03 18.72
C VAL A 69 -13.54 -2.62 18.30
N ALA A 70 -12.64 -3.59 18.17
CA ALA A 70 -11.30 -3.41 17.63
C ALA A 70 -11.13 -4.26 16.37
N GLY A 71 -10.96 -3.61 15.21
CA GLY A 71 -10.81 -4.25 13.91
C GLY A 71 -9.38 -4.15 13.39
N ILE A 72 -8.84 -5.25 12.87
CA ILE A 72 -7.52 -5.31 12.22
C ILE A 72 -7.65 -5.89 10.83
N THR A 73 -6.78 -5.46 9.90
CA THR A 73 -6.63 -6.10 8.58
C THR A 73 -5.27 -6.79 8.50
N SER A 74 -5.18 -7.87 7.71
CA SER A 74 -3.87 -8.49 7.43
C SER A 74 -3.81 -9.19 6.09
N PHE A 75 -2.58 -9.30 5.60
CA PHE A 75 -2.17 -10.23 4.55
C PHE A 75 -1.45 -11.42 5.18
N SER A 76 -1.09 -12.43 4.38
CA SER A 76 -0.37 -13.61 4.90
C SER A 76 0.93 -13.24 5.61
N LEU A 77 1.68 -12.29 5.06
CA LEU A 77 3.02 -11.93 5.56
C LEU A 77 3.02 -11.23 6.94
N ASN A 78 1.94 -10.58 7.34
CA ASN A 78 1.83 -9.91 8.65
C ASN A 78 0.77 -10.55 9.57
N LEU A 79 0.32 -11.76 9.24
CA LEU A 79 -0.69 -12.51 9.99
C LEU A 79 -0.28 -12.71 11.46
N SER A 80 0.96 -13.15 11.70
CA SER A 80 1.50 -13.40 13.05
C SER A 80 1.50 -12.12 13.91
N VAL A 81 1.86 -10.99 13.32
CA VAL A 81 1.87 -9.69 14.02
C VAL A 81 0.44 -9.24 14.32
N ALA A 82 -0.48 -9.35 13.36
CA ALA A 82 -1.88 -9.03 13.55
C ALA A 82 -2.52 -9.87 14.67
N SER A 83 -2.21 -11.16 14.71
CA SER A 83 -2.63 -12.08 15.77
C SER A 83 -2.18 -11.61 17.16
N LYS A 84 -0.89 -11.28 17.33
CA LYS A 84 -0.32 -10.78 18.60
C LYS A 84 -0.97 -9.47 19.04
N ILE A 85 -1.31 -8.59 18.09
CA ILE A 85 -2.01 -7.34 18.36
C ILE A 85 -3.42 -7.63 18.92
N LEU A 86 -4.22 -8.48 18.27
CA LEU A 86 -5.55 -8.85 18.76
C LEU A 86 -5.49 -9.58 20.11
N GLN A 87 -4.51 -10.45 20.32
CA GLN A 87 -4.27 -11.09 21.61
C GLN A 87 -4.02 -10.05 22.73
N LYS A 88 -3.22 -9.02 22.42
CA LYS A 88 -2.97 -7.91 23.37
C LYS A 88 -4.25 -7.12 23.62
N VAL A 89 -5.09 -6.85 22.60
CA VAL A 89 -6.40 -6.21 22.77
C VAL A 89 -7.26 -6.99 23.76
N LYS A 90 -7.45 -8.29 23.54
CA LYS A 90 -8.28 -9.15 24.42
C LYS A 90 -7.76 -9.21 25.86
N ARG A 91 -6.44 -9.23 26.04
CA ARG A 91 -5.84 -9.25 27.36
C ARG A 91 -6.08 -7.95 28.14
N LEU A 92 -6.02 -6.78 27.47
CA LEU A 92 -6.15 -5.47 28.10
C LEU A 92 -7.61 -5.01 28.20
N SER A 93 -8.45 -5.44 27.29
CA SER A 93 -9.86 -5.06 27.17
C SER A 93 -10.70 -6.29 26.82
N PRO A 94 -10.99 -7.18 27.77
CA PRO A 94 -11.66 -8.47 27.51
C PRO A 94 -13.04 -8.31 26.86
N ASP A 95 -13.76 -7.23 27.19
CA ASP A 95 -15.10 -6.93 26.68
C ASP A 95 -15.10 -6.36 25.25
N THR A 96 -13.93 -5.92 24.74
CA THR A 96 -13.81 -5.43 23.36
C THR A 96 -14.01 -6.58 22.38
N ILE A 97 -14.96 -6.44 21.47
CA ILE A 97 -15.15 -7.40 20.36
C ILE A 97 -14.01 -7.23 19.35
N THR A 98 -13.26 -8.31 19.13
CA THR A 98 -12.15 -8.32 18.19
C THR A 98 -12.59 -8.80 16.82
N VAL A 99 -12.31 -8.02 15.79
CA VAL A 99 -12.68 -8.29 14.40
C VAL A 99 -11.43 -8.36 13.53
N TRP A 100 -11.32 -9.41 12.74
CA TRP A 100 -10.20 -9.59 11.83
C TRP A 100 -10.68 -9.68 10.38
N GLY A 101 -10.16 -8.85 9.50
CA GLY A 101 -10.43 -8.84 8.07
C GLY A 101 -9.17 -8.94 7.22
N GLY A 102 -9.36 -8.92 5.93
CA GLY A 102 -8.28 -8.97 4.93
C GLY A 102 -8.22 -10.29 4.16
N PRO A 103 -7.37 -10.34 3.11
CA PRO A 103 -7.39 -11.45 2.16
C PRO A 103 -7.10 -12.82 2.80
N HIS A 104 -6.11 -12.90 3.68
CA HIS A 104 -5.74 -14.18 4.27
C HIS A 104 -6.89 -14.81 5.06
N VAL A 105 -7.44 -14.06 5.99
CA VAL A 105 -8.49 -14.55 6.89
C VAL A 105 -9.82 -14.78 6.17
N SER A 106 -10.05 -14.09 5.04
CA SER A 106 -11.25 -14.32 4.22
C SER A 106 -11.31 -15.72 3.59
N PHE A 107 -10.17 -16.36 3.37
CA PHE A 107 -10.07 -17.69 2.76
C PHE A 107 -9.63 -18.79 3.73
N ASN A 108 -9.38 -18.45 5.00
CA ASN A 108 -8.96 -19.38 6.04
C ASN A 108 -9.66 -19.11 7.38
N ASP A 109 -10.89 -18.62 7.32
CA ASP A 109 -11.64 -18.06 8.44
C ASP A 109 -11.82 -19.03 9.62
N GLN A 110 -12.22 -20.27 9.35
CA GLN A 110 -12.46 -21.27 10.39
C GLN A 110 -11.17 -21.68 11.12
N ASP A 111 -10.07 -21.94 10.36
CA ASP A 111 -8.82 -22.32 10.97
C ASP A 111 -8.19 -21.18 11.79
N ILE A 112 -8.34 -19.96 11.28
CA ILE A 112 -7.94 -18.76 12.04
C ILE A 112 -8.70 -18.67 13.36
N LEU A 113 -10.02 -18.81 13.36
CA LEU A 113 -10.79 -18.78 14.60
C LEU A 113 -10.46 -19.95 15.54
N ARG A 114 -10.23 -21.17 15.02
CA ARG A 114 -9.81 -22.31 15.84
C ARG A 114 -8.47 -22.06 16.53
N GLY A 115 -7.50 -21.53 15.79
CA GLY A 115 -6.14 -21.28 16.27
C GLY A 115 -5.98 -20.02 17.13
N HIS A 116 -6.97 -19.10 17.12
CA HIS A 116 -6.87 -17.81 17.76
C HIS A 116 -8.09 -17.50 18.64
N PRO A 117 -8.17 -18.04 19.87
CA PRO A 117 -9.33 -17.90 20.75
C PRO A 117 -9.62 -16.44 21.19
N TRP A 118 -8.68 -15.54 20.97
CA TRP A 118 -8.81 -14.11 21.22
C TRP A 118 -9.47 -13.34 20.06
N VAL A 119 -9.92 -14.02 19.00
CA VAL A 119 -10.64 -13.44 17.87
C VAL A 119 -12.10 -13.83 17.96
N ASP A 120 -13.00 -12.84 17.96
CA ASP A 120 -14.44 -13.08 18.03
C ASP A 120 -15.07 -13.21 16.66
N VAL A 121 -14.64 -12.38 15.69
CA VAL A 121 -15.27 -12.27 14.37
C VAL A 121 -14.22 -12.17 13.26
N ILE A 122 -14.41 -12.94 12.19
CA ILE A 122 -13.73 -12.76 10.90
C ILE A 122 -14.72 -12.10 9.94
N VAL A 123 -14.31 -10.99 9.32
CA VAL A 123 -15.04 -10.37 8.20
C VAL A 123 -14.41 -10.84 6.89
N ARG A 124 -15.21 -11.50 6.04
CA ARG A 124 -14.79 -12.08 4.76
C ARG A 124 -15.18 -11.17 3.60
N GLY A 125 -14.27 -11.00 2.63
CA GLY A 125 -14.52 -10.19 1.44
C GLY A 125 -14.56 -8.68 1.73
N GLU A 126 -15.50 -7.97 1.11
CA GLU A 126 -15.70 -6.52 1.30
C GLU A 126 -16.34 -6.24 2.66
N GLY A 127 -15.68 -5.41 3.45
CA GLY A 127 -16.02 -5.20 4.85
C GLY A 127 -16.90 -3.99 5.15
N GLU A 128 -17.12 -3.08 4.20
CA GLU A 128 -17.70 -1.77 4.45
C GLU A 128 -19.13 -1.85 5.06
N GLU A 129 -19.98 -2.70 4.53
CA GLU A 129 -21.34 -2.92 5.07
C GLU A 129 -21.33 -3.93 6.21
N THR A 130 -20.48 -4.96 6.08
CA THR A 130 -20.40 -6.05 7.07
C THR A 130 -19.97 -5.53 8.43
N LEU A 131 -18.92 -4.70 8.47
CA LEU A 131 -18.42 -4.16 9.74
C LEU A 131 -19.41 -3.19 10.39
N VAL A 132 -20.11 -2.38 9.60
CA VAL A 132 -21.18 -1.51 10.11
C VAL A 132 -22.28 -2.33 10.77
N GLU A 133 -22.72 -3.42 10.13
CA GLU A 133 -23.74 -4.29 10.68
C GLU A 133 -23.28 -5.01 11.96
N VAL A 134 -22.02 -5.50 11.99
CA VAL A 134 -21.42 -6.09 13.20
C VAL A 134 -21.43 -5.09 14.36
N VAL A 135 -20.93 -3.85 14.12
CA VAL A 135 -20.90 -2.80 15.15
C VAL A 135 -22.31 -2.43 15.63
N ASP A 136 -23.28 -2.41 14.72
CA ASP A 136 -24.66 -2.12 15.09
C ASP A 136 -25.29 -3.22 15.96
N ARG A 137 -25.03 -4.50 15.65
CA ARG A 137 -25.44 -5.64 16.48
C ARG A 137 -24.80 -5.59 17.88
N VAL A 138 -23.49 -5.32 17.94
CA VAL A 138 -22.76 -5.15 19.21
C VAL A 138 -23.36 -4.00 20.03
N ARG A 139 -23.65 -2.86 19.41
CA ARG A 139 -24.29 -1.69 20.06
C ARG A 139 -25.63 -2.05 20.66
N GLN A 140 -26.39 -2.92 20.03
CA GLN A 140 -27.72 -3.34 20.44
C GLN A 140 -27.72 -4.56 21.38
N GLY A 141 -26.55 -5.15 21.67
CA GLY A 141 -26.46 -6.40 22.44
C GLY A 141 -27.12 -7.59 21.72
N LYS A 142 -27.22 -7.56 20.40
CA LYS A 142 -27.90 -8.59 19.59
C LYS A 142 -26.91 -9.63 19.09
N SER A 143 -27.41 -10.84 18.82
CA SER A 143 -26.67 -11.91 18.15
C SER A 143 -26.13 -11.47 16.79
N LEU A 144 -24.99 -12.04 16.37
CA LEU A 144 -24.41 -11.86 15.04
C LEU A 144 -25.01 -12.84 14.00
N ASP A 145 -25.98 -13.65 14.39
CA ASP A 145 -26.73 -14.50 13.46
C ASP A 145 -27.32 -13.68 12.31
N GLY A 146 -27.21 -14.22 11.10
CA GLY A 146 -27.73 -13.60 9.89
C GLY A 146 -26.91 -12.42 9.36
N VAL A 147 -25.88 -11.94 10.05
CA VAL A 147 -24.94 -10.93 9.51
C VAL A 147 -24.16 -11.55 8.35
N LEU A 148 -24.36 -11.07 7.13
CA LEU A 148 -23.70 -11.63 5.97
C LEU A 148 -22.20 -11.35 5.95
N GLY A 149 -21.41 -12.32 5.47
CA GLY A 149 -19.99 -12.14 5.24
C GLY A 149 -19.12 -12.29 6.48
N ILE A 150 -19.59 -12.92 7.55
CA ILE A 150 -18.79 -13.20 8.74
C ILE A 150 -18.68 -14.69 9.05
N THR A 151 -17.61 -15.03 9.77
CA THR A 151 -17.47 -16.24 10.56
C THR A 151 -17.14 -15.80 11.98
N TRP A 152 -17.84 -16.31 12.98
CA TRP A 152 -17.77 -15.77 14.33
C TRP A 152 -17.90 -16.85 15.40
N ARG A 153 -17.53 -16.51 16.62
CA ARG A 153 -17.61 -17.38 17.79
C ARG A 153 -18.87 -17.08 18.57
N GLY A 154 -19.77 -18.05 18.66
CA GLY A 154 -20.97 -17.97 19.48
C GLY A 154 -20.66 -17.93 20.98
N ILE A 155 -21.66 -17.57 21.78
CA ILE A 155 -21.56 -17.51 23.25
C ILE A 155 -21.22 -18.90 23.83
N ASP A 156 -21.66 -19.95 23.16
CA ASP A 156 -21.35 -21.36 23.48
C ASP A 156 -19.94 -21.80 23.06
N GLY A 157 -19.16 -20.90 22.48
CA GLY A 157 -17.81 -21.16 21.95
C GLY A 157 -17.79 -21.82 20.57
N ASN A 158 -18.93 -22.22 20.03
CA ASN A 158 -19.01 -22.83 18.70
C ASN A 158 -18.76 -21.80 17.58
N LEU A 159 -18.10 -22.26 16.51
CA LEU A 159 -17.85 -21.42 15.35
C LEU A 159 -19.05 -21.48 14.37
N GLN A 160 -19.53 -20.33 13.97
CA GLN A 160 -20.62 -20.16 13.04
C GLN A 160 -20.16 -19.39 11.81
N ALA A 161 -20.44 -19.93 10.62
CA ALA A 161 -20.14 -19.28 9.33
C ALA A 161 -21.46 -18.84 8.69
N ASN A 162 -21.71 -17.54 8.67
CA ASN A 162 -22.88 -16.98 8.00
C ASN A 162 -22.67 -16.94 6.47
N PRO A 163 -23.74 -16.86 5.66
CA PRO A 163 -23.60 -16.74 4.21
C PRO A 163 -22.71 -15.57 3.79
N SER A 164 -22.04 -15.71 2.64
CA SER A 164 -21.22 -14.64 2.08
C SER A 164 -22.06 -13.42 1.72
N ARG A 165 -21.52 -12.22 1.91
CA ARG A 165 -22.14 -10.99 1.44
C ARG A 165 -21.88 -10.81 -0.06
N PRO A 166 -22.90 -10.47 -0.87
CA PRO A 166 -22.70 -10.05 -2.25
C PRO A 166 -21.77 -8.81 -2.34
N PHE A 167 -20.97 -8.74 -3.38
CA PHE A 167 -20.16 -7.57 -3.66
C PHE A 167 -21.04 -6.34 -3.95
N ARG A 168 -20.60 -5.17 -3.47
CA ARG A 168 -21.29 -3.92 -3.77
C ARG A 168 -21.19 -3.59 -5.26
N GLU A 169 -22.32 -3.48 -5.96
CA GLU A 169 -22.34 -3.18 -7.40
C GLU A 169 -21.97 -1.73 -7.70
N ASP A 170 -22.50 -0.76 -6.96
CA ASP A 170 -22.25 0.67 -7.16
C ASP A 170 -21.16 1.17 -6.20
N LEU A 171 -19.97 1.41 -6.73
CA LEU A 171 -18.82 1.91 -5.96
C LEU A 171 -18.87 3.42 -5.69
N ASP A 172 -19.69 4.19 -6.42
CA ASP A 172 -19.85 5.63 -6.19
C ASP A 172 -20.66 5.94 -4.93
N GLN A 173 -21.40 4.96 -4.39
CA GLN A 173 -22.05 5.08 -3.09
C GLN A 173 -21.10 4.93 -1.89
N LEU A 174 -19.85 4.51 -2.10
CA LEU A 174 -18.87 4.52 -1.03
C LEU A 174 -18.52 5.98 -0.68
N PRO A 175 -18.42 6.29 0.61
CA PRO A 175 -17.90 7.60 1.01
C PRO A 175 -16.45 7.76 0.59
N ARG A 176 -15.97 8.99 0.54
CA ARG A 176 -14.54 9.24 0.41
C ARG A 176 -13.80 8.64 1.61
N PRO A 177 -12.58 8.10 1.40
CA PRO A 177 -11.79 7.56 2.51
C PRO A 177 -11.57 8.57 3.63
N ALA A 178 -11.55 8.12 4.87
CA ALA A 178 -11.39 8.96 6.05
C ALA A 178 -9.92 9.38 6.24
N TRP A 179 -9.35 10.14 5.30
CA TRP A 179 -7.93 10.56 5.32
C TRP A 179 -7.56 11.37 6.57
N HIS A 180 -8.52 12.09 7.16
CA HIS A 180 -8.34 12.89 8.37
C HIS A 180 -7.90 12.07 9.59
N LEU A 181 -8.06 10.73 9.55
CA LEU A 181 -7.59 9.83 10.60
C LEU A 181 -6.09 9.48 10.49
N LEU A 182 -5.43 9.90 9.41
CA LEU A 182 -4.00 9.67 9.20
C LEU A 182 -3.16 10.90 9.51
N LYS A 183 -1.91 10.68 9.91
CA LYS A 183 -0.87 11.73 9.95
C LYS A 183 -0.41 12.05 8.52
N LEU A 184 -1.21 12.80 7.74
CA LEU A 184 -1.00 13.03 6.32
C LEU A 184 0.35 13.67 6.00
N SER A 185 0.92 14.46 6.91
CA SER A 185 2.26 15.07 6.77
C SER A 185 3.36 14.03 6.60
N GLN A 186 3.29 12.90 7.33
CA GLN A 186 4.24 11.79 7.18
C GLN A 186 4.14 11.15 5.78
N TYR A 187 2.92 10.92 5.29
CA TYR A 187 2.68 10.38 3.95
C TYR A 187 3.14 11.33 2.84
N ARG A 188 2.92 12.64 3.02
CA ARG A 188 3.42 13.66 2.08
C ARG A 188 4.94 13.72 2.07
N ALA A 189 5.56 13.74 3.25
CA ALA A 189 7.01 13.77 3.39
C ALA A 189 7.67 12.56 2.72
N PHE A 190 7.09 11.37 2.89
CA PHE A 190 7.58 10.14 2.25
C PHE A 190 7.50 10.19 0.73
N GLY A 191 6.57 10.96 0.16
CA GLY A 191 6.52 11.29 -1.27
C GLY A 191 6.07 10.17 -2.20
N ASP A 192 5.65 9.01 -1.68
CA ASP A 192 5.24 7.86 -2.52
C ASP A 192 3.84 8.03 -3.14
N GLY A 193 3.12 9.05 -2.69
CA GLY A 193 1.80 9.43 -3.21
C GLY A 193 0.64 8.88 -2.41
N ALA A 194 -0.55 9.45 -2.64
CA ALA A 194 -1.79 9.00 -2.04
C ALA A 194 -2.40 7.83 -2.81
N SER A 195 -2.95 6.86 -2.09
CA SER A 195 -3.67 5.72 -2.68
C SER A 195 -5.09 6.11 -3.08
N LEU A 196 -5.52 5.66 -4.25
CA LEU A 196 -6.83 5.87 -4.84
C LEU A 196 -7.34 4.58 -5.47
N MET A 197 -8.61 4.24 -5.26
CA MET A 197 -9.30 3.13 -5.93
C MET A 197 -10.31 3.68 -6.93
N THR A 198 -10.24 3.22 -8.17
CA THR A 198 -11.14 3.63 -9.25
C THR A 198 -12.05 2.52 -9.71
N SER A 199 -11.66 1.25 -9.48
CA SER A 199 -12.44 0.07 -9.81
C SER A 199 -12.13 -1.10 -8.89
N ARG A 200 -13.01 -2.09 -8.86
CA ARG A 200 -12.83 -3.39 -8.19
C ARG A 200 -13.25 -4.50 -9.13
N GLY A 201 -12.56 -5.63 -9.05
CA GLY A 201 -12.84 -6.84 -9.82
C GLY A 201 -11.91 -7.05 -10.98
N CYS A 202 -11.61 -8.33 -11.23
CA CYS A 202 -10.76 -8.76 -12.34
C CYS A 202 -11.36 -10.02 -13.01
N PRO A 203 -11.62 -10.01 -14.34
CA PRO A 203 -12.24 -11.15 -15.04
C PRO A 203 -11.28 -12.29 -15.28
N HIS A 204 -9.96 -12.03 -15.18
CA HIS A 204 -8.94 -13.02 -15.51
C HIS A 204 -8.88 -14.16 -14.49
N ARG A 205 -8.41 -15.33 -14.96
CA ARG A 205 -8.38 -16.59 -14.20
C ARG A 205 -6.95 -17.06 -13.92
N CYS A 206 -6.03 -16.13 -13.69
CA CYS A 206 -4.64 -16.47 -13.39
C CYS A 206 -4.59 -17.35 -12.14
N VAL A 207 -3.98 -18.52 -12.24
CA VAL A 207 -4.04 -19.58 -11.21
C VAL A 207 -3.35 -19.21 -9.90
N PHE A 208 -2.41 -18.26 -9.94
CA PHE A 208 -1.64 -17.78 -8.79
C PHE A 208 -2.27 -16.56 -8.09
N CYS A 209 -3.36 -16.01 -8.66
CA CYS A 209 -3.96 -14.76 -8.17
C CYS A 209 -5.27 -15.00 -7.43
N VAL A 210 -5.41 -14.42 -6.24
CA VAL A 210 -6.61 -14.46 -5.43
C VAL A 210 -7.62 -13.36 -5.77
N GLY A 211 -7.20 -12.33 -6.54
CA GLY A 211 -7.98 -11.12 -6.80
C GLY A 211 -9.41 -11.40 -7.24
N ARG A 212 -9.58 -12.27 -8.25
CA ARG A 212 -10.91 -12.65 -8.74
C ARG A 212 -11.85 -13.19 -7.65
N LYS A 213 -11.34 -13.97 -6.68
CA LYS A 213 -12.15 -14.50 -5.58
C LYS A 213 -12.38 -13.44 -4.50
N MET A 214 -11.37 -12.59 -4.22
CA MET A 214 -11.43 -11.59 -3.16
C MET A 214 -12.29 -10.37 -3.50
N ILE A 215 -12.24 -9.91 -4.75
CA ILE A 215 -12.86 -8.65 -5.18
C ILE A 215 -13.87 -8.82 -6.32
N GLY A 216 -14.17 -10.05 -6.70
CA GLY A 216 -15.15 -10.39 -7.73
C GLY A 216 -14.58 -10.54 -9.13
N ALA A 217 -15.32 -11.34 -9.91
CA ALA A 217 -14.99 -11.67 -11.30
C ALA A 217 -15.47 -10.59 -12.30
N LYS A 218 -16.46 -9.79 -11.91
CA LYS A 218 -17.05 -8.72 -12.71
C LYS A 218 -16.38 -7.39 -12.33
N GLY A 219 -15.92 -6.65 -13.32
CA GLY A 219 -15.43 -5.30 -13.09
C GLY A 219 -16.54 -4.37 -12.64
N ARG A 220 -16.34 -3.66 -11.52
CA ARG A 220 -17.23 -2.64 -10.97
C ARG A 220 -16.43 -1.33 -10.96
N PHE A 221 -17.02 -0.26 -11.44
CA PHE A 221 -16.31 0.96 -11.79
C PHE A 221 -16.94 2.17 -11.16
N ARG A 222 -16.12 3.10 -10.71
CA ARG A 222 -16.54 4.45 -10.35
C ARG A 222 -16.64 5.32 -11.60
N LYS A 223 -17.52 6.30 -11.58
CA LYS A 223 -17.63 7.32 -12.63
C LYS A 223 -16.35 8.14 -12.73
N ALA A 224 -16.00 8.56 -13.94
CA ALA A 224 -14.78 9.36 -14.16
C ALA A 224 -14.77 10.65 -13.33
N GLU A 225 -15.91 11.34 -13.27
CA GLU A 225 -16.06 12.56 -12.49
C GLU A 225 -15.82 12.33 -11.00
N ALA A 226 -16.39 11.24 -10.41
CA ALA A 226 -16.22 10.90 -9.00
C ALA A 226 -14.76 10.55 -8.68
N VAL A 227 -14.06 9.87 -9.59
CA VAL A 227 -12.63 9.57 -9.46
C VAL A 227 -11.81 10.87 -9.47
N VAL A 228 -12.07 11.77 -10.40
CA VAL A 228 -11.32 13.03 -10.51
C VAL A 228 -11.66 14.01 -9.39
N ASP A 229 -12.90 13.99 -8.86
CA ASP A 229 -13.27 14.70 -7.62
C ASP A 229 -12.40 14.27 -6.43
N GLU A 230 -12.10 12.97 -6.33
CA GLU A 230 -11.25 12.43 -5.28
C GLU A 230 -9.78 12.79 -5.51
N MET A 231 -9.29 12.73 -6.77
CA MET A 231 -7.95 13.19 -7.13
C MET A 231 -7.75 14.67 -6.78
N GLU A 232 -8.74 15.51 -7.08
CA GLU A 232 -8.72 16.93 -6.73
C GLU A 232 -8.72 17.16 -5.22
N ALA A 233 -9.49 16.37 -4.45
CA ALA A 233 -9.48 16.43 -3.00
C ALA A 233 -8.10 16.05 -2.42
N LEU A 234 -7.47 15.00 -2.94
CA LEU A 234 -6.11 14.62 -2.57
C LEU A 234 -5.08 15.70 -2.93
N ALA A 235 -5.22 16.33 -4.10
CA ALA A 235 -4.36 17.45 -4.51
C ALA A 235 -4.51 18.65 -3.56
N ARG A 236 -5.73 18.94 -3.08
CA ARG A 236 -5.97 19.99 -2.05
C ARG A 236 -5.33 19.65 -0.71
N LEU A 237 -5.22 18.36 -0.36
CA LEU A 237 -4.48 17.88 0.81
C LEU A 237 -2.95 17.86 0.61
N GLY A 238 -2.45 18.36 -0.53
CA GLY A 238 -1.03 18.47 -0.85
C GLY A 238 -0.42 17.23 -1.49
N PHE A 239 -1.23 16.24 -1.91
CA PHE A 239 -0.74 15.07 -2.64
C PHE A 239 -0.76 15.34 -4.14
N HIS A 240 0.42 15.53 -4.72
CA HIS A 240 0.57 15.74 -6.17
C HIS A 240 0.96 14.45 -6.91
N ARG A 241 1.20 13.36 -6.18
CA ARG A 241 1.36 12.01 -6.71
C ARG A 241 0.22 11.13 -6.23
N ILE A 242 -0.35 10.34 -7.14
CA ILE A 242 -1.47 9.43 -6.87
C ILE A 242 -1.11 8.03 -7.36
N ARG A 243 -1.39 7.05 -6.52
CA ARG A 243 -1.27 5.62 -6.83
C ARG A 243 -2.67 5.09 -7.05
N ILE A 244 -2.97 4.68 -8.26
CA ILE A 244 -4.21 3.97 -8.55
C ILE A 244 -3.99 2.51 -8.18
N GLU A 245 -4.71 2.05 -7.15
CA GLU A 245 -4.56 0.71 -6.54
C GLU A 245 -5.55 -0.32 -7.12
N ASP A 246 -6.08 -0.06 -8.30
CA ASP A 246 -6.93 -1.00 -9.02
C ASP A 246 -6.12 -2.24 -9.42
N ASP A 247 -6.74 -3.42 -9.40
CA ASP A 247 -6.12 -4.63 -9.94
C ASP A 247 -5.83 -4.53 -11.44
N LEU A 248 -6.63 -3.73 -12.14
CA LEU A 248 -6.49 -3.49 -13.57
C LEU A 248 -7.17 -2.17 -13.97
N PHE A 249 -6.44 -1.08 -13.92
CA PHE A 249 -6.95 0.25 -14.26
C PHE A 249 -7.50 0.33 -15.70
N THR A 250 -6.78 -0.28 -16.64
CA THR A 250 -7.08 -0.24 -18.07
C THR A 250 -8.09 -1.29 -18.54
N PHE A 251 -8.79 -1.97 -17.62
CA PHE A 251 -9.75 -3.03 -17.95
C PHE A 251 -10.84 -2.57 -18.94
N ARG A 252 -11.37 -1.35 -18.76
CA ARG A 252 -12.26 -0.70 -19.72
C ARG A 252 -11.55 0.52 -20.29
N ARG A 253 -11.15 0.40 -21.56
CA ARG A 253 -10.44 1.43 -22.30
C ARG A 253 -11.18 2.78 -22.27
N GLU A 254 -12.46 2.78 -22.63
CA GLU A 254 -13.30 3.99 -22.72
C GLU A 254 -13.36 4.73 -21.39
N ARG A 255 -13.39 3.97 -20.27
CA ARG A 255 -13.41 4.54 -18.93
C ARG A 255 -12.05 5.15 -18.57
N ALA A 256 -10.94 4.45 -18.86
CA ALA A 256 -9.61 4.99 -18.61
C ALA A 256 -9.40 6.30 -19.40
N LEU A 257 -9.84 6.36 -20.67
CA LEU A 257 -9.88 7.57 -21.47
C LEU A 257 -10.77 8.66 -20.86
N ALA A 258 -11.95 8.30 -20.35
CA ALA A 258 -12.87 9.27 -19.74
C ALA A 258 -12.24 9.92 -18.49
N ILE A 259 -11.52 9.13 -17.66
CA ILE A 259 -10.78 9.67 -16.50
C ILE A 259 -9.68 10.63 -16.98
N CYS A 260 -8.88 10.25 -17.98
CA CYS A 260 -7.83 11.11 -18.52
C CYS A 260 -8.42 12.42 -19.08
N LYS A 261 -9.48 12.33 -19.88
CA LYS A 261 -10.16 13.52 -20.45
C LYS A 261 -10.72 14.43 -19.35
N GLU A 262 -11.24 13.87 -18.27
CA GLU A 262 -11.76 14.65 -17.14
C GLU A 262 -10.64 15.32 -16.33
N ILE A 263 -9.49 14.66 -16.13
CA ILE A 263 -8.28 15.27 -15.54
C ILE A 263 -7.82 16.47 -16.36
N ASP A 264 -7.73 16.30 -17.68
CA ASP A 264 -7.33 17.36 -18.63
C ASP A 264 -8.32 18.52 -18.63
N ARG A 265 -9.61 18.24 -18.72
CA ARG A 265 -10.70 19.24 -18.70
C ARG A 265 -10.65 20.12 -17.43
N ARG A 266 -10.29 19.56 -16.29
CA ARG A 266 -10.13 20.31 -15.02
C ARG A 266 -8.77 20.98 -14.88
N GLY A 267 -7.82 20.72 -15.77
CA GLY A 267 -6.45 21.23 -15.67
C GLY A 267 -5.75 20.78 -14.38
N LEU A 268 -6.02 19.56 -13.93
CA LEU A 268 -5.52 19.06 -12.66
C LEU A 268 -4.04 18.68 -12.79
N ALA A 269 -3.15 19.42 -12.12
CA ALA A 269 -1.70 19.21 -12.15
C ALA A 269 -1.30 18.12 -11.13
N ILE A 270 -1.43 16.87 -11.51
CA ILE A 270 -1.05 15.70 -10.73
C ILE A 270 -0.13 14.79 -11.53
N ARG A 271 0.58 13.93 -10.81
CA ARG A 271 1.30 12.78 -11.36
C ARG A 271 0.65 11.51 -10.81
N TRP A 272 0.60 10.46 -11.63
CA TRP A 272 -0.04 9.23 -11.18
C TRP A 272 0.58 7.98 -11.79
N ARG A 273 0.38 6.86 -11.13
CA ARG A 273 0.81 5.53 -11.59
C ARG A 273 -0.32 4.51 -11.41
N ALA A 274 -0.34 3.47 -12.23
CA ALA A 274 -1.37 2.44 -12.18
C ALA A 274 -0.84 1.06 -12.57
N TYR A 275 -1.57 0.02 -12.16
CA TYR A 275 -1.39 -1.34 -12.63
C TYR A 275 -2.18 -1.55 -13.92
N SER A 276 -1.57 -2.19 -14.89
CA SER A 276 -2.15 -2.45 -16.21
C SER A 276 -1.75 -3.82 -16.74
N ARG A 277 -2.48 -4.27 -17.74
CA ARG A 277 -2.09 -5.43 -18.56
C ARG A 277 -1.58 -4.96 -19.91
N VAL A 278 -0.68 -5.74 -20.47
CA VAL A 278 -0.04 -5.43 -21.77
C VAL A 278 -1.01 -5.51 -22.95
N ASP A 279 -2.13 -6.22 -22.80
CA ASP A 279 -3.17 -6.42 -23.81
C ASP A 279 -4.38 -5.45 -23.68
N THR A 280 -4.29 -4.45 -22.78
CA THR A 280 -5.39 -3.49 -22.53
C THR A 280 -5.01 -2.03 -22.79
N ILE A 281 -3.94 -1.81 -23.55
CA ILE A 281 -3.43 -0.48 -23.90
C ILE A 281 -3.30 -0.33 -25.41
N ASP A 282 -3.35 0.91 -25.88
CA ASP A 282 -3.04 1.33 -27.25
C ASP A 282 -2.41 2.73 -27.25
N ALA A 283 -1.97 3.19 -28.42
CA ALA A 283 -1.24 4.45 -28.56
C ALA A 283 -2.07 5.66 -28.11
N GLU A 284 -3.36 5.74 -28.48
CA GLU A 284 -4.23 6.83 -28.08
C GLU A 284 -4.41 6.91 -26.55
N LEU A 285 -4.66 5.76 -25.91
CA LEU A 285 -4.81 5.71 -24.46
C LEU A 285 -3.51 6.14 -23.76
N LEU A 286 -2.35 5.68 -24.22
CA LEU A 286 -1.06 6.04 -23.67
C LEU A 286 -0.75 7.54 -23.83
N GLU A 287 -1.09 8.13 -24.97
CA GLU A 287 -0.96 9.58 -25.20
C GLU A 287 -1.79 10.38 -24.18
N TRP A 288 -3.06 10.00 -23.99
CA TRP A 288 -3.93 10.63 -23.00
C TRP A 288 -3.42 10.44 -21.58
N MET A 289 -2.94 9.23 -21.23
CA MET A 289 -2.35 8.96 -19.93
C MET A 289 -1.13 9.84 -19.68
N LYS A 290 -0.23 9.96 -20.65
CA LYS A 290 0.95 10.83 -20.57
C LYS A 290 0.58 12.28 -20.38
N ARG A 291 -0.32 12.79 -21.19
CA ARG A 291 -0.80 14.18 -21.16
C ARG A 291 -1.38 14.55 -19.80
N THR A 292 -2.00 13.60 -19.12
CA THR A 292 -2.62 13.80 -17.81
C THR A 292 -1.73 13.43 -16.61
N GLY A 293 -0.43 13.23 -16.84
CA GLY A 293 0.57 13.06 -15.80
C GLY A 293 0.84 11.61 -15.37
N CYS A 294 0.49 10.62 -16.19
CA CYS A 294 0.92 9.24 -15.93
C CYS A 294 2.45 9.15 -15.97
N GLU A 295 3.06 8.85 -14.81
CA GLU A 295 4.52 8.72 -14.70
C GLU A 295 4.98 7.29 -14.98
N ARG A 296 4.16 6.29 -14.61
CA ARG A 296 4.56 4.87 -14.68
C ARG A 296 3.37 3.94 -14.79
N LEU A 297 3.52 2.91 -15.63
CA LEU A 297 2.66 1.73 -15.65
C LEU A 297 3.40 0.50 -15.14
N LEU A 298 2.69 -0.31 -14.33
CA LEU A 298 3.19 -1.57 -13.81
C LEU A 298 2.51 -2.71 -14.57
N TYR A 299 3.30 -3.53 -15.27
CA TYR A 299 2.81 -4.65 -16.06
C TYR A 299 3.16 -5.99 -15.41
N GLY A 300 2.16 -6.83 -15.19
CA GLY A 300 2.37 -8.24 -14.87
C GLY A 300 2.75 -9.02 -16.14
N ALA A 301 4.04 -9.17 -16.41
CA ALA A 301 4.56 -9.96 -17.52
C ALA A 301 4.62 -11.46 -17.18
N GLU A 302 4.89 -11.78 -15.94
CA GLU A 302 4.96 -13.07 -15.24
C GLU A 302 6.03 -14.02 -15.77
N SER A 303 6.11 -14.29 -17.08
CA SER A 303 7.09 -15.22 -17.68
C SER A 303 7.47 -14.81 -19.11
N GLY A 304 8.70 -15.11 -19.52
CA GLY A 304 9.17 -15.03 -20.90
C GLY A 304 8.81 -16.27 -21.75
N SER A 305 8.20 -17.29 -21.15
CA SER A 305 7.84 -18.53 -21.83
C SER A 305 6.36 -18.56 -22.21
N PRO A 306 6.02 -18.65 -23.53
CA PRO A 306 4.62 -18.78 -23.97
C PRO A 306 3.90 -19.98 -23.36
N GLY A 307 4.62 -21.10 -23.18
CA GLY A 307 4.07 -22.31 -22.57
C GLY A 307 3.67 -22.10 -21.11
N ILE A 308 4.49 -21.41 -20.33
CA ILE A 308 4.20 -21.08 -18.93
C ILE A 308 3.04 -20.10 -18.86
N LEU A 309 3.04 -19.02 -19.66
CA LEU A 309 1.94 -18.03 -19.70
C LEU A 309 0.59 -18.68 -20.01
N LYS A 310 0.57 -19.64 -20.95
CA LYS A 310 -0.64 -20.45 -21.26
C LYS A 310 -1.04 -21.29 -20.07
N LYS A 311 -0.09 -21.99 -19.43
CA LYS A 311 -0.35 -22.88 -18.29
C LYS A 311 -0.93 -22.14 -17.10
N ILE A 312 -0.42 -20.97 -16.77
CA ILE A 312 -0.93 -20.13 -15.66
C ILE A 312 -2.18 -19.31 -16.04
N ARG A 313 -2.72 -19.49 -17.23
CA ARG A 313 -3.90 -18.78 -17.76
C ARG A 313 -3.74 -17.25 -17.74
N LYS A 314 -2.53 -16.76 -18.01
CA LYS A 314 -2.30 -15.30 -18.06
C LYS A 314 -2.95 -14.66 -19.29
N GLY A 315 -3.03 -15.39 -20.43
CA GLY A 315 -3.70 -14.94 -21.66
C GLY A 315 -2.98 -13.83 -22.42
N ILE A 316 -1.65 -13.73 -22.27
CA ILE A 316 -0.78 -12.81 -23.03
C ILE A 316 0.42 -13.59 -23.60
N THR A 317 1.16 -12.94 -24.50
CA THR A 317 2.41 -13.49 -25.04
C THR A 317 3.61 -12.58 -24.71
N PRO A 318 4.86 -13.09 -24.80
CA PRO A 318 6.04 -12.26 -24.64
C PRO A 318 6.11 -11.14 -25.69
N GLU A 319 5.67 -11.38 -26.93
CA GLU A 319 5.64 -10.39 -28.00
C GLU A 319 4.69 -9.25 -27.68
N GLN A 320 3.49 -9.54 -27.14
CA GLN A 320 2.55 -8.53 -26.66
C GLN A 320 3.17 -7.70 -25.52
N THR A 321 3.90 -8.37 -24.62
CA THR A 321 4.60 -7.70 -23.52
C THR A 321 5.67 -6.75 -24.05
N ARG A 322 6.50 -7.20 -25.00
CA ARG A 322 7.52 -6.36 -25.64
C ARG A 322 6.92 -5.14 -26.31
N ARG A 323 5.89 -5.36 -27.16
CA ARG A 323 5.20 -4.28 -27.88
C ARG A 323 4.60 -3.26 -26.90
N ALA A 324 3.94 -3.72 -25.83
CA ALA A 324 3.35 -2.83 -24.83
C ALA A 324 4.42 -1.99 -24.11
N VAL A 325 5.55 -2.59 -23.76
CA VAL A 325 6.69 -1.90 -23.14
C VAL A 325 7.25 -0.82 -24.09
N GLU A 326 7.46 -1.15 -25.37
CA GLU A 326 7.95 -0.23 -26.38
C GLU A 326 7.02 0.94 -26.58
N MET A 327 5.71 0.70 -26.86
CA MET A 327 4.70 1.75 -27.01
C MET A 327 4.60 2.66 -25.79
N THR A 328 4.68 2.11 -24.58
CA THR A 328 4.60 2.89 -23.34
C THR A 328 5.83 3.78 -23.17
N ARG A 329 7.02 3.29 -23.52
CA ARG A 329 8.26 4.08 -23.50
C ARG A 329 8.25 5.19 -24.57
N GLU A 330 7.79 4.89 -25.77
CA GLU A 330 7.62 5.87 -26.87
C GLU A 330 6.67 6.99 -26.48
N ALA A 331 5.59 6.67 -25.75
CA ALA A 331 4.71 7.67 -25.16
C ALA A 331 5.34 8.48 -24.00
N GLY A 332 6.60 8.18 -23.61
CA GLY A 332 7.30 8.87 -22.53
C GLY A 332 6.79 8.50 -21.12
N ILE A 333 6.15 7.35 -20.97
CA ILE A 333 5.69 6.80 -19.67
C ILE A 333 6.70 5.76 -19.20
N GLY A 334 7.06 5.80 -17.91
CA GLY A 334 7.92 4.80 -17.30
C GLY A 334 7.22 3.43 -17.22
N VAL A 335 8.00 2.38 -17.28
CA VAL A 335 7.52 0.99 -17.15
C VAL A 335 8.20 0.30 -15.98
N LEU A 336 7.44 -0.49 -15.23
CA LEU A 336 7.94 -1.53 -14.33
C LEU A 336 7.32 -2.87 -14.74
N ALA A 337 8.14 -3.84 -15.17
CA ALA A 337 7.68 -5.18 -15.52
C ALA A 337 7.85 -6.13 -14.33
N SER A 338 6.83 -6.91 -14.01
CA SER A 338 6.83 -7.87 -12.91
C SER A 338 6.83 -9.30 -13.44
N PHE A 339 7.73 -10.14 -12.92
CA PHE A 339 7.86 -11.55 -13.27
C PHE A 339 7.71 -12.42 -12.04
N VAL A 340 7.21 -13.63 -12.23
CA VAL A 340 7.07 -14.65 -11.18
C VAL A 340 7.89 -15.87 -11.57
N LEU A 341 8.73 -16.34 -10.66
CA LEU A 341 9.58 -17.53 -10.82
C LEU A 341 9.06 -18.67 -9.94
N GLY A 342 9.20 -19.90 -10.38
CA GLY A 342 8.68 -21.10 -9.70
C GLY A 342 7.25 -21.45 -10.12
N LEU A 343 6.79 -20.94 -11.26
CA LEU A 343 5.46 -21.20 -11.80
C LEU A 343 5.28 -22.68 -12.20
N PRO A 344 4.04 -23.21 -12.18
CA PRO A 344 3.78 -24.60 -12.57
C PRO A 344 4.31 -24.92 -13.96
N GLY A 345 5.08 -26.01 -14.05
CA GLY A 345 5.67 -26.48 -15.31
C GLY A 345 6.91 -25.75 -15.76
N GLU A 346 7.45 -24.82 -14.97
CA GLU A 346 8.78 -24.26 -15.26
C GLU A 346 9.85 -25.35 -15.25
N THR A 347 10.82 -25.18 -16.15
CA THR A 347 12.07 -25.93 -16.22
C THR A 347 13.24 -24.96 -16.10
N PRO A 348 14.48 -25.42 -15.85
CA PRO A 348 15.64 -24.54 -15.88
C PRO A 348 15.77 -23.74 -17.18
N GLN A 349 15.33 -24.29 -18.32
CA GLN A 349 15.34 -23.61 -19.62
C GLN A 349 14.31 -22.47 -19.67
N THR A 350 13.05 -22.72 -19.25
CA THR A 350 12.01 -21.68 -19.26
C THR A 350 12.27 -20.61 -18.20
N LEU A 351 12.90 -20.98 -17.08
CA LEU A 351 13.38 -20.02 -16.09
C LEU A 351 14.43 -19.09 -16.71
N HIS A 352 15.42 -19.67 -17.41
CA HIS A 352 16.45 -18.90 -18.11
C HIS A 352 15.83 -17.99 -19.19
N GLN A 353 14.93 -18.53 -20.00
CA GLN A 353 14.16 -17.78 -21.01
C GLN A 353 13.43 -16.56 -20.39
N THR A 354 12.85 -16.73 -19.20
CA THR A 354 12.17 -15.63 -18.48
C THR A 354 13.16 -14.54 -18.04
N LEU A 355 14.35 -14.93 -17.53
CA LEU A 355 15.36 -13.97 -17.12
C LEU A 355 15.94 -13.21 -18.31
N GLU A 356 16.28 -13.88 -19.41
CA GLU A 356 16.75 -13.25 -20.65
C GLU A 356 15.71 -12.31 -21.24
N PHE A 357 14.44 -12.73 -21.22
CA PHE A 357 13.33 -11.90 -21.68
C PHE A 357 13.20 -10.63 -20.82
N ALA A 358 13.25 -10.73 -19.49
CA ALA A 358 13.18 -9.59 -18.59
C ALA A 358 14.32 -8.59 -18.85
N GLU A 359 15.56 -9.08 -19.00
CA GLU A 359 16.73 -8.25 -19.33
C GLU A 359 16.58 -7.58 -20.70
N SER A 360 16.05 -8.31 -21.69
CA SER A 360 15.88 -7.82 -23.08
C SER A 360 14.87 -6.65 -23.21
N LEU A 361 13.96 -6.49 -22.27
CA LEU A 361 13.00 -5.37 -22.28
C LEU A 361 13.65 -4.01 -21.98
N ARG A 362 14.84 -3.98 -21.38
CA ARG A 362 15.59 -2.76 -21.04
C ARG A 362 14.77 -1.74 -20.24
N VAL A 363 13.96 -2.22 -19.33
CA VAL A 363 13.18 -1.44 -18.35
C VAL A 363 13.40 -2.00 -16.95
N PRO A 364 13.16 -1.23 -15.89
CA PRO A 364 13.11 -1.77 -14.54
C PRO A 364 12.16 -2.95 -14.46
N TYR A 365 12.57 -4.01 -13.76
CA TYR A 365 11.73 -5.18 -13.53
C TYR A 365 11.90 -5.73 -12.11
N THR A 366 10.93 -6.51 -11.66
CA THR A 366 10.98 -7.25 -10.40
C THR A 366 10.89 -8.74 -10.67
N LEU A 367 11.64 -9.52 -9.87
CA LEU A 367 11.54 -10.98 -9.83
C LEU A 367 10.88 -11.38 -8.51
N ASN A 368 9.68 -11.92 -8.59
CA ASN A 368 8.93 -12.43 -7.46
C ASN A 368 8.98 -13.95 -7.46
N LEU A 369 9.09 -14.56 -6.29
CA LEU A 369 8.96 -16.00 -6.16
C LEU A 369 7.49 -16.38 -6.02
N LEU A 370 7.10 -17.49 -6.65
CA LEU A 370 5.75 -18.02 -6.51
C LEU A 370 5.44 -18.24 -5.03
N THR A 371 4.45 -17.53 -4.55
CA THR A 371 3.98 -17.62 -3.17
C THR A 371 2.57 -18.19 -3.17
N PRO A 372 2.37 -19.40 -2.63
CA PRO A 372 1.07 -20.09 -2.68
C PRO A 372 0.13 -19.54 -1.60
N TYR A 373 -0.40 -18.33 -1.83
CA TYR A 373 -1.32 -17.69 -0.90
C TYR A 373 -2.64 -18.46 -0.76
N VAL A 374 -3.27 -18.40 0.41
CA VAL A 374 -4.61 -18.98 0.64
C VAL A 374 -5.62 -18.39 -0.34
N GLY A 375 -6.58 -19.22 -0.79
CA GLY A 375 -7.59 -18.85 -1.79
C GLY A 375 -7.10 -18.89 -3.24
N THR A 376 -5.80 -19.06 -3.51
CA THR A 376 -5.30 -19.26 -4.88
C THR A 376 -5.51 -20.70 -5.36
N GLU A 377 -5.81 -20.87 -6.64
CA GLU A 377 -5.96 -22.21 -7.24
C GLU A 377 -4.67 -23.05 -7.11
N ILE A 378 -3.51 -22.39 -7.19
CA ILE A 378 -2.21 -23.04 -7.00
C ILE A 378 -2.09 -23.66 -5.60
N ARG A 379 -2.57 -22.98 -4.54
CA ARG A 379 -2.52 -23.55 -3.19
C ARG A 379 -3.55 -24.65 -3.01
N GLU A 380 -4.78 -24.41 -3.46
CA GLU A 380 -5.90 -25.37 -3.30
C GLU A 380 -5.66 -26.69 -4.04
N LYS A 381 -4.90 -26.64 -5.15
CA LYS A 381 -4.63 -27.75 -6.05
C LYS A 381 -3.13 -27.96 -6.28
N ALA A 382 -2.31 -27.76 -5.24
CA ALA A 382 -0.86 -27.78 -5.39
C ALA A 382 -0.33 -29.07 -6.03
N GLU A 383 -0.87 -30.25 -5.63
CA GLU A 383 -0.50 -31.54 -6.20
C GLU A 383 -0.87 -31.66 -7.70
N GLU A 384 -2.08 -31.21 -8.10
CA GLU A 384 -2.50 -31.21 -9.51
C GLU A 384 -1.57 -30.34 -10.38
N TRP A 385 -1.04 -29.27 -9.79
CA TRP A 385 -0.09 -28.36 -10.43
C TRP A 385 1.36 -28.82 -10.34
N GLY A 386 1.64 -29.95 -9.66
CA GLY A 386 2.99 -30.46 -9.41
C GLY A 386 3.82 -29.51 -8.54
N ILE A 387 3.18 -28.83 -7.61
CA ILE A 387 3.83 -27.88 -6.68
C ILE A 387 3.85 -28.52 -5.29
N GLN A 388 5.05 -28.63 -4.75
CA GLN A 388 5.27 -28.91 -3.34
C GLN A 388 5.35 -27.59 -2.58
N ILE A 389 4.48 -27.38 -1.59
CA ILE A 389 4.56 -26.26 -0.65
C ILE A 389 5.56 -26.65 0.45
N LEU A 390 6.57 -25.81 0.67
CA LEU A 390 7.70 -26.13 1.55
C LEU A 390 7.49 -25.65 3.00
N SER A 391 6.57 -24.70 3.21
CA SER A 391 6.29 -24.16 4.52
C SER A 391 4.86 -23.64 4.63
N ASP A 392 4.22 -23.91 5.75
CA ASP A 392 2.96 -23.31 6.18
C ASP A 392 3.17 -22.19 7.23
N GLU A 393 4.42 -21.83 7.47
CA GLU A 393 4.82 -20.74 8.34
C GLU A 393 4.59 -19.39 7.65
N TRP A 394 3.48 -18.73 7.94
CA TRP A 394 3.08 -17.48 7.26
C TRP A 394 4.06 -16.34 7.45
N SER A 395 4.86 -16.35 8.50
CA SER A 395 5.93 -15.38 8.73
C SER A 395 7.03 -15.41 7.68
N GLN A 396 7.19 -16.52 6.95
CA GLN A 396 8.16 -16.67 5.86
C GLN A 396 7.64 -16.13 4.52
N TYR A 397 6.31 -15.95 4.41
CA TYR A 397 5.69 -15.45 3.18
C TYR A 397 6.10 -13.98 2.95
N GLY A 398 6.62 -13.67 1.77
CA GLY A 398 7.07 -12.32 1.42
C GLY A 398 8.52 -11.98 1.79
N GLN A 399 9.27 -12.88 2.44
CA GLN A 399 10.68 -12.65 2.79
C GLN A 399 11.65 -12.86 1.62
N GLY A 400 11.13 -13.22 0.44
CA GLY A 400 11.94 -13.44 -0.76
C GLY A 400 12.70 -14.77 -0.78
N GLU A 401 12.29 -15.71 0.08
CA GLU A 401 12.75 -17.09 0.09
C GLU A 401 11.80 -17.98 -0.70
N PRO A 402 12.30 -19.04 -1.36
CA PRO A 402 11.46 -20.00 -2.08
C PRO A 402 10.55 -20.78 -1.13
N LEU A 403 9.24 -20.66 -1.33
CA LEU A 403 8.23 -21.39 -0.57
C LEU A 403 7.64 -22.57 -1.33
N THR A 404 8.09 -22.79 -2.55
CA THR A 404 7.60 -23.85 -3.44
C THR A 404 8.74 -24.57 -4.12
N SER A 405 8.51 -25.82 -4.47
CA SER A 405 9.34 -26.65 -5.33
C SER A 405 8.49 -27.34 -6.38
N THR A 406 9.06 -27.57 -7.55
CA THR A 406 8.49 -28.44 -8.58
C THR A 406 9.46 -29.55 -8.91
N PRO A 407 9.07 -30.61 -9.65
CA PRO A 407 10.00 -31.69 -10.02
C PRO A 407 11.22 -31.21 -10.82
N THR A 408 11.12 -30.07 -11.49
CA THR A 408 12.16 -29.54 -12.39
C THR A 408 12.83 -28.27 -11.87
N VAL A 409 12.13 -27.45 -11.08
CA VAL A 409 12.64 -26.21 -10.49
C VAL A 409 12.57 -26.29 -8.98
N THR A 410 13.73 -26.47 -8.37
CA THR A 410 13.91 -26.59 -6.92
C THR A 410 14.20 -25.24 -6.28
N PRO A 411 14.14 -25.11 -4.95
CA PRO A 411 14.55 -23.91 -4.21
C PRO A 411 15.96 -23.41 -4.59
N TRP A 412 16.87 -24.32 -4.89
CA TRP A 412 18.22 -23.98 -5.33
C TRP A 412 18.22 -23.17 -6.65
N HIS A 413 17.43 -23.60 -7.64
CA HIS A 413 17.30 -22.87 -8.91
C HIS A 413 16.76 -21.46 -8.70
N LEU A 414 15.72 -21.34 -7.87
CA LEU A 414 15.06 -20.07 -7.57
C LEU A 414 15.99 -19.11 -6.79
N SER A 415 16.63 -19.61 -5.73
CA SER A 415 17.58 -18.82 -4.94
C SER A 415 18.78 -18.35 -5.78
N ARG A 416 19.27 -19.20 -6.69
CA ARG A 416 20.35 -18.84 -7.61
C ARG A 416 19.93 -17.72 -8.59
N ALA A 417 18.72 -17.82 -9.16
CA ALA A 417 18.18 -16.82 -10.07
C ALA A 417 18.01 -15.45 -9.37
N VAL A 418 17.35 -15.43 -8.22
CA VAL A 418 17.15 -14.22 -7.41
C VAL A 418 18.49 -13.69 -6.87
N GLY A 419 19.40 -14.57 -6.46
CA GLY A 419 20.75 -14.20 -6.00
C GLY A 419 21.55 -13.51 -7.08
N LYS A 420 21.51 -14.00 -8.33
CA LYS A 420 22.16 -13.33 -9.50
C LYS A 420 21.58 -11.93 -9.71
N TYR A 421 20.27 -11.80 -9.68
CA TYR A 421 19.56 -10.53 -9.83
C TYR A 421 19.96 -9.53 -8.71
N ARG A 422 19.87 -9.95 -7.44
CA ARG A 422 20.27 -9.13 -6.28
C ARG A 422 21.74 -8.71 -6.34
N LYS A 423 22.63 -9.61 -6.78
CA LYS A 423 24.06 -9.29 -6.99
C LYS A 423 24.23 -8.23 -8.07
N GLY A 424 23.47 -8.33 -9.17
CA GLY A 424 23.46 -7.32 -10.25
C GLY A 424 23.01 -5.95 -9.75
N LEU A 425 21.93 -5.89 -8.97
CA LEU A 425 21.46 -4.65 -8.36
C LEU A 425 22.48 -4.04 -7.39
N ARG A 426 23.12 -4.87 -6.56
CA ARG A 426 24.15 -4.41 -5.62
C ARG A 426 25.34 -3.81 -6.38
N LYS A 427 25.83 -4.52 -7.39
CA LYS A 427 26.92 -4.02 -8.22
C LYS A 427 26.56 -2.70 -8.91
N TYR A 428 25.34 -2.58 -9.41
CA TYR A 428 24.85 -1.33 -10.01
C TYR A 428 24.88 -0.17 -9.00
N LEU A 429 24.44 -0.41 -7.76
CA LEU A 429 24.50 0.60 -6.70
C LEU A 429 25.95 0.94 -6.32
N GLU A 430 26.84 -0.04 -6.21
CA GLU A 430 28.26 0.17 -5.95
C GLU A 430 28.91 1.01 -7.05
N ASP A 431 28.59 0.72 -8.32
CA ASP A 431 29.06 1.49 -9.47
C ASP A 431 28.54 2.95 -9.45
N LEU A 432 27.30 3.17 -9.00
CA LEU A 432 26.74 4.52 -8.84
C LEU A 432 27.45 5.29 -7.72
N LEU A 433 27.68 4.67 -6.57
CA LEU A 433 28.40 5.29 -5.45
C LEU A 433 29.86 5.61 -5.81
N GLU A 434 30.51 4.77 -6.61
CA GLU A 434 31.85 5.06 -7.11
C GLU A 434 31.87 6.24 -8.08
N LYS A 435 30.93 6.31 -9.02
CA LYS A 435 30.76 7.45 -9.92
C LYS A 435 30.46 8.75 -9.18
N GLU A 436 29.69 8.69 -8.08
CA GLU A 436 29.44 9.83 -7.22
C GLU A 436 30.75 10.35 -6.60
N ARG A 437 31.57 9.46 -6.03
CA ARG A 437 32.90 9.81 -5.47
C ARG A 437 33.83 10.43 -6.51
N GLN A 438 33.73 9.99 -7.75
CA GLN A 438 34.53 10.50 -8.88
C GLN A 438 33.93 11.77 -9.52
N GLY A 439 32.77 12.24 -9.08
CA GLY A 439 32.09 13.40 -9.67
C GLY A 439 31.58 13.17 -11.10
N THR A 440 31.45 11.91 -11.54
CA THR A 440 31.05 11.51 -12.92
C THR A 440 29.60 11.01 -13.01
N LEU A 441 28.82 11.18 -11.93
CA LEU A 441 27.44 10.73 -11.88
C LEU A 441 26.56 11.61 -12.79
N THR A 442 25.65 10.98 -13.53
CA THR A 442 24.65 11.74 -14.30
C THR A 442 23.62 12.35 -13.34
N GLU A 443 23.06 13.51 -13.70
CA GLU A 443 22.04 14.21 -12.91
C GLU A 443 20.90 13.26 -12.48
N LYS A 444 20.36 12.48 -13.41
CA LYS A 444 19.30 11.49 -13.13
C LYS A 444 19.71 10.46 -12.08
N ASN A 445 20.94 9.99 -12.09
CA ASN A 445 21.44 8.99 -11.14
C ASN A 445 21.77 9.64 -9.79
N SER A 446 22.21 10.90 -9.78
CA SER A 446 22.39 11.70 -8.57
C SER A 446 21.06 11.89 -7.85
N GLU A 447 20.02 12.33 -8.56
CA GLU A 447 18.67 12.46 -8.01
C GLU A 447 18.14 11.14 -7.43
N ALA A 448 18.39 10.00 -8.11
CA ALA A 448 17.96 8.70 -7.64
C ALA A 448 18.67 8.27 -6.34
N LEU A 449 19.97 8.55 -6.20
CA LEU A 449 20.71 8.27 -4.97
C LEU A 449 20.26 9.18 -3.82
N GLU A 450 20.10 10.48 -4.06
CA GLU A 450 19.58 11.41 -3.07
C GLU A 450 18.18 11.00 -2.60
N GLN A 451 17.31 10.59 -3.52
CA GLN A 451 15.97 10.12 -3.16
C GLN A 451 16.01 8.85 -2.29
N ASN A 452 16.91 7.91 -2.58
CA ASN A 452 17.09 6.71 -1.75
C ASN A 452 17.60 7.04 -0.35
N ARG A 453 18.57 7.96 -0.21
CA ARG A 453 19.05 8.45 1.09
C ARG A 453 17.94 9.12 1.86
N HIS A 454 17.19 9.97 1.19
CA HIS A 454 16.04 10.67 1.76
C HIS A 454 14.96 9.71 2.27
N TRP A 455 14.65 8.64 1.54
CA TRP A 455 13.72 7.61 2.02
C TRP A 455 14.27 6.83 3.23
N ALA A 456 15.57 6.53 3.25
CA ALA A 456 16.20 5.90 4.40
C ALA A 456 16.12 6.79 5.65
N PHE A 457 16.40 8.09 5.50
CA PHE A 457 16.25 9.11 6.53
C PHE A 457 14.81 9.16 7.07
N LEU A 458 13.81 9.34 6.20
CA LEU A 458 12.41 9.44 6.61
C LEU A 458 11.89 8.17 7.28
N ARG A 459 12.28 7.01 6.74
CA ARG A 459 11.90 5.73 7.35
C ARG A 459 12.37 5.67 8.79
N ARG A 460 13.62 6.07 9.06
CA ARG A 460 14.17 6.08 10.40
C ARG A 460 13.50 7.14 11.27
N LEU A 461 13.34 8.34 10.77
CA LEU A 461 12.69 9.46 11.46
C LEU A 461 11.27 9.09 11.93
N ILE A 462 10.48 8.41 11.07
CA ILE A 462 9.10 8.04 11.35
C ILE A 462 9.04 6.76 12.20
N ALA A 463 9.75 5.68 11.80
CA ALA A 463 9.66 4.38 12.47
C ALA A 463 10.15 4.42 13.91
N GLU A 464 11.19 5.18 14.19
CA GLU A 464 11.77 5.33 15.53
C GLU A 464 11.15 6.49 16.32
N GLU A 465 10.14 7.17 15.74
CA GLU A 465 9.48 8.34 16.37
C GLU A 465 10.49 9.38 16.86
N ILE A 466 11.56 9.59 16.06
CA ILE A 466 12.70 10.40 16.48
C ILE A 466 12.28 11.84 16.69
N LEU A 467 11.46 12.40 15.79
CA LEU A 467 10.95 13.76 15.90
C LEU A 467 10.08 13.93 17.15
N GLU A 468 9.22 12.98 17.42
CA GLU A 468 8.33 12.99 18.59
C GLU A 468 9.09 12.84 19.93
N ARG A 469 10.24 12.20 19.90
CA ARG A 469 11.05 11.94 21.10
C ARG A 469 12.07 13.02 21.38
N TYR A 470 12.72 13.56 20.36
CA TYR A 470 13.91 14.40 20.47
C TYR A 470 13.78 15.77 19.79
N GLY A 471 12.61 16.09 19.20
CA GLY A 471 12.36 17.34 18.48
C GLY A 471 12.12 18.56 19.39
N GLY A 472 12.41 18.46 20.70
CA GLY A 472 12.37 19.60 21.61
C GLY A 472 13.52 20.57 21.35
N VAL A 473 13.22 21.89 21.35
CA VAL A 473 14.21 22.95 21.21
C VAL A 473 14.03 24.00 22.29
N SER A 474 15.11 24.65 22.69
CA SER A 474 15.06 25.69 23.72
C SER A 474 14.54 27.01 23.15
N PRO A 475 13.54 27.67 23.75
CA PRO A 475 13.09 28.98 23.32
C PRO A 475 14.21 30.05 23.44
N GLU A 476 15.10 29.87 24.40
CA GLU A 476 16.17 30.83 24.76
C GLU A 476 17.48 30.60 24.00
N SER A 477 17.57 29.51 23.22
CA SER A 477 18.73 29.21 22.39
C SER A 477 18.93 30.32 21.34
N GLY A 478 20.12 30.91 21.29
CA GLY A 478 20.52 31.86 20.25
C GLY A 478 20.81 31.24 18.89
N MET A 479 20.73 29.88 18.79
CA MET A 479 20.93 29.11 17.58
C MET A 479 19.67 29.13 16.69
N ASP A 480 19.84 28.99 15.39
CA ASP A 480 18.71 28.74 14.50
C ASP A 480 17.97 27.46 14.92
N LYS A 481 16.65 27.50 14.92
CA LYS A 481 15.82 26.38 15.43
C LYS A 481 15.92 25.12 14.58
N LEU A 482 16.23 25.25 13.30
CA LEU A 482 16.44 24.12 12.40
C LEU A 482 17.82 23.50 12.63
N GLU A 483 18.86 24.33 12.81
CA GLU A 483 20.22 23.89 13.18
C GLU A 483 20.19 23.16 14.53
N GLU A 484 19.49 23.70 15.53
CA GLU A 484 19.30 23.05 16.84
C GLU A 484 18.60 21.67 16.68
N LEU A 485 17.60 21.58 15.80
CA LEU A 485 16.92 20.32 15.50
C LEU A 485 17.88 19.33 14.82
N GLY A 486 18.61 19.75 13.78
CA GLY A 486 19.59 18.92 13.07
C GLY A 486 20.60 18.31 14.03
N LYS A 487 21.17 19.13 14.90
CA LYS A 487 22.12 18.73 15.94
C LYS A 487 21.54 17.75 16.96
N SER A 488 20.29 17.97 17.38
CA SER A 488 19.58 17.08 18.31
C SER A 488 19.27 15.72 17.70
N LEU A 489 18.91 15.65 16.41
CA LEU A 489 18.45 14.41 15.76
C LEU A 489 19.57 13.62 15.09
N ALA A 490 20.67 14.24 14.67
CA ALA A 490 21.80 13.61 13.97
C ALA A 490 22.32 12.31 14.63
N PRO A 491 22.56 12.26 15.96
CA PRO A 491 23.02 11.04 16.63
C PRO A 491 22.04 9.88 16.49
N TRP A 492 20.74 10.18 16.56
CA TRP A 492 19.67 9.18 16.46
C TRP A 492 19.43 8.73 15.03
N LEU A 493 19.69 9.61 14.05
CA LEU A 493 19.62 9.32 12.63
C LEU A 493 20.88 8.59 12.11
N GLY A 494 21.99 8.66 12.86
CA GLY A 494 23.27 8.06 12.51
C GLY A 494 23.90 8.72 11.28
N MET A 495 23.84 10.06 11.20
CA MET A 495 24.39 10.88 10.13
C MET A 495 25.05 12.13 10.68
N ALA A 496 25.75 12.90 9.82
CA ALA A 496 26.32 14.18 10.21
C ALA A 496 25.23 15.24 10.47
N GLU A 497 25.52 16.22 11.33
CA GLU A 497 24.59 17.31 11.70
C GLU A 497 24.13 18.08 10.45
N GLU A 498 25.04 18.48 9.58
CA GLU A 498 24.75 19.20 8.33
C GLU A 498 23.87 18.37 7.36
N GLU A 499 24.09 17.07 7.31
CA GLU A 499 23.27 16.16 6.48
C GLU A 499 21.85 16.04 7.05
N ALA A 500 21.70 15.90 8.35
CA ALA A 500 20.41 15.88 9.04
C ALA A 500 19.64 17.17 8.81
N GLU A 501 20.32 18.34 8.97
CA GLU A 501 19.74 19.65 8.74
C GLU A 501 19.25 19.82 7.30
N LYS A 502 20.07 19.46 6.31
CA LYS A 502 19.72 19.52 4.88
C LYS A 502 18.45 18.71 4.57
N HIS A 503 18.31 17.51 5.12
CA HIS A 503 17.09 16.71 4.96
C HIS A 503 15.88 17.33 5.64
N LEU A 504 16.05 17.88 6.86
CA LEU A 504 14.97 18.51 7.63
C LEU A 504 14.49 19.82 6.99
N GLU A 505 15.41 20.63 6.42
CA GLU A 505 15.10 21.90 5.79
C GLU A 505 14.02 21.78 4.71
N SER A 506 14.12 20.77 3.86
CA SER A 506 13.12 20.51 2.82
C SER A 506 11.73 20.27 3.42
N HIS A 507 11.64 19.52 4.51
CA HIS A 507 10.37 19.20 5.17
C HIS A 507 9.78 20.38 5.95
N VAL A 508 10.61 21.23 6.52
CA VAL A 508 10.17 22.48 7.15
C VAL A 508 9.67 23.45 6.09
N ARG A 509 10.42 23.63 4.99
CA ARG A 509 10.03 24.49 3.86
C ARG A 509 8.76 24.03 3.17
N GLU A 510 8.53 22.73 3.05
CA GLU A 510 7.32 22.15 2.47
C GLU A 510 6.16 22.07 3.48
N GLY A 511 6.39 22.43 4.74
CA GLY A 511 5.38 22.42 5.79
C GLY A 511 4.96 21.01 6.23
N HIS A 512 5.85 20.04 6.10
CA HIS A 512 5.62 18.70 6.64
C HIS A 512 5.91 18.64 8.14
N ILE A 513 6.87 19.45 8.59
CA ILE A 513 7.31 19.59 9.99
C ILE A 513 7.14 21.05 10.38
N THR A 514 6.59 21.31 11.56
CA THR A 514 6.34 22.65 12.09
C THR A 514 6.78 22.75 13.54
N LEU A 515 7.15 23.97 13.95
CA LEU A 515 7.48 24.29 15.33
C LEU A 515 6.19 24.63 16.08
N VAL A 516 5.91 23.94 17.16
CA VAL A 516 4.70 24.11 17.98
C VAL A 516 5.06 24.36 19.45
N PRO A 517 4.19 25.02 20.23
CA PRO A 517 4.39 25.13 21.67
C PRO A 517 4.41 23.73 22.33
N GLY A 518 5.39 23.50 23.19
CA GLY A 518 5.52 22.32 24.04
C GLY A 518 5.03 22.58 25.47
N ALA A 519 5.15 21.57 26.32
CA ALA A 519 4.80 21.69 27.73
C ALA A 519 5.74 22.67 28.46
N GLY A 520 5.20 23.47 29.39
CA GLY A 520 6.00 24.37 30.24
C GLY A 520 6.68 25.54 29.50
N GLY A 521 6.16 25.97 28.35
CA GLY A 521 6.72 27.09 27.57
C GLY A 521 7.89 26.71 26.66
N SER A 522 8.22 25.41 26.55
CA SER A 522 9.19 24.90 25.58
C SER A 522 8.65 24.99 24.14
N LEU A 523 9.53 24.87 23.17
CA LEU A 523 9.19 24.71 21.76
C LEU A 523 9.50 23.28 21.31
N ARG A 524 8.69 22.78 20.37
CA ARG A 524 8.87 21.43 19.83
C ARG A 524 8.59 21.37 18.35
N TRP A 525 9.43 20.67 17.61
CA TRP A 525 9.17 20.29 16.25
C TRP A 525 8.21 19.08 16.20
N SER A 526 7.20 19.17 15.37
CA SER A 526 6.18 18.13 15.21
C SER A 526 5.80 18.00 13.75
N TRP A 527 5.29 16.82 13.37
CA TRP A 527 4.60 16.64 12.09
C TRP A 527 3.40 17.57 12.03
N ALA A 528 3.29 18.33 10.94
CA ALA A 528 2.19 19.27 10.78
C ALA A 528 0.83 18.55 10.75
N GLU A 529 -0.14 19.07 11.48
CA GLU A 529 -1.52 18.69 11.35
C GLU A 529 -2.09 19.15 10.00
N SER A 530 -3.11 18.48 9.50
CA SER A 530 -3.49 18.38 8.07
C SER A 530 -4.07 19.63 7.40
N GLU A 531 -3.66 20.86 7.79
CA GLU A 531 -4.08 22.07 7.06
C GLU A 531 -2.89 22.84 6.48
N ILE A 532 -2.48 22.50 5.24
CA ILE A 532 -1.68 23.42 4.43
C ILE A 532 -2.64 24.25 3.56
N PRO A 533 -2.63 25.59 3.67
CA PRO A 533 -3.41 26.42 2.76
C PRO A 533 -2.91 26.26 1.32
N TYR A 534 -3.73 25.66 0.48
CA TYR A 534 -3.54 25.44 -0.96
C TYR A 534 -3.07 26.68 -1.75
N ARG A 535 -3.22 27.88 -1.20
CA ARG A 535 -2.95 29.15 -1.88
C ARG A 535 -1.48 29.47 -2.15
N ARG A 536 -0.53 28.94 -1.38
CA ARG A 536 0.90 29.29 -1.52
C ARG A 536 1.60 28.53 -2.63
N ALA A 537 1.37 27.23 -2.76
CA ALA A 537 2.01 26.37 -3.76
C ALA A 537 1.62 26.69 -5.22
N ARG A 538 0.40 27.23 -5.46
CA ARG A 538 -0.07 27.60 -6.81
C ARG A 538 0.59 28.88 -7.34
N ARG A 539 0.98 29.83 -6.48
CA ARG A 539 1.66 31.07 -6.88
C ARG A 539 3.10 30.82 -7.29
N GLU A 540 3.82 29.98 -6.57
CA GLU A 540 5.25 29.72 -6.82
C GLU A 540 5.48 28.85 -8.07
N ARG A 541 4.59 27.90 -8.37
CA ARG A 541 4.69 27.06 -9.58
C ARG A 541 4.27 27.76 -10.87
N ARG A 542 3.31 28.70 -10.83
CA ARG A 542 3.00 29.56 -12.00
C ARG A 542 4.17 30.47 -12.36
N ALA A 543 4.94 30.95 -11.40
CA ALA A 543 6.13 31.75 -11.62
C ALA A 543 7.28 30.93 -12.26
N LYS A 544 7.46 29.65 -11.89
CA LYS A 544 8.53 28.78 -12.46
C LYS A 544 8.21 28.27 -13.87
N ASN A 545 6.95 27.98 -14.18
CA ASN A 545 6.56 27.51 -15.51
C ASN A 545 6.44 28.64 -16.56
N TRP A 546 6.44 29.91 -16.15
CA TRP A 546 6.38 31.04 -17.10
C TRP A 546 7.78 31.53 -17.53
N ASN A 547 8.82 31.19 -16.79
CA ASN A 547 10.20 31.55 -17.16
C ASN A 547 10.93 30.49 -18.02
N GLY A 548 10.27 29.35 -18.36
CA GLY A 548 10.82 28.31 -19.23
C GLY A 548 10.31 28.29 -20.66
N GLY A 549 9.53 29.28 -21.07
CA GLY A 549 8.83 29.32 -22.36
C GLY A 549 9.10 30.55 -23.21
N MET A 550 10.31 31.08 -23.24
CA MET A 550 10.81 32.00 -24.26
C MET A 550 12.34 31.91 -24.30
N MET A 551 12.83 31.03 -25.12
CA MET A 551 13.97 31.19 -26.03
C MET A 551 14.17 29.84 -26.75
N GLU A 552 13.87 29.89 -28.05
CA GLU A 552 14.23 29.00 -29.18
C GLU A 552 13.97 27.50 -29.08
#